data_e64e3c5d2dfafd02905a60fc3995d94a
#
_entry.id   e64e3c5d2dfafd02905a60fc3995d94a
#
_cell.length_a   1.000
_cell.length_b   1.000
_cell.length_c   1.000
_cell.angle_alpha   90.00
_cell.angle_beta   90.00
_cell.angle_gamma   90.00
#
_symmetry.space_group_name_H-M   'P 1'
#
loop_
_entity.id
_entity.type
_entity.pdbx_description
1 polymer ?
#
loop_
_entity_poly.entity_id
_entity_poly.type
_entity_poly.pdbx_seq_one_letter_code
_entity_poly.pdbx_strand_id
1 'polypeptide(L)'
;MTTQKSMKFEQFNDGIVTICEIDDDGNVGTRKEKLRFTEKTVGYNRYYEAMTAKVQIDKLIRVPHRNWLTTEYLAVIGSDVYEIHQVQTLSETLPKTTALSLHLTRQRRLNNGKF
;
A
#
# COMPACT_ATOMS: atom_id res chain seq x y z
N MET A 1 36.42 2.06 10.49
CA MET A 1 35.81 2.72 9.35
C MET A 1 34.32 2.84 9.56
N THR A 2 33.81 4.00 9.34
CA THR A 2 32.39 4.20 9.48
C THR A 2 31.69 3.71 8.23
N THR A 3 30.75 2.83 8.41
CA THR A 3 29.92 2.41 7.31
C THR A 3 28.80 3.42 7.17
N GLN A 4 28.83 4.16 6.10
CA GLN A 4 27.73 5.06 5.82
C GLN A 4 26.61 4.26 5.17
N LYS A 5 25.43 4.38 5.76
CA LYS A 5 24.25 3.90 5.08
C LYS A 5 23.95 4.86 3.96
N SER A 6 24.03 4.38 2.74
CA SER A 6 23.62 5.18 1.61
C SER A 6 22.11 5.31 1.63
N MET A 7 21.62 6.54 1.50
CA MET A 7 20.21 6.74 1.31
C MET A 7 19.81 6.18 -0.04
N LYS A 8 18.71 5.44 -0.06
CA LYS A 8 18.17 4.91 -1.31
C LYS A 8 17.17 5.89 -1.88
N PHE A 9 17.31 6.18 -3.16
CA PHE A 9 16.35 7.03 -3.85
C PHE A 9 15.22 6.16 -4.37
N GLU A 10 13.99 6.54 -4.00
CA GLU A 10 12.81 5.83 -4.48
C GLU A 10 12.18 6.61 -5.60
N GLN A 11 11.82 5.89 -6.65
CA GLN A 11 11.04 6.44 -7.76
C GLN A 11 9.71 5.70 -7.80
N PHE A 12 8.64 6.45 -7.97
CA PHE A 12 7.29 5.88 -7.90
C PHE A 12 6.72 5.92 -9.33
N ASN A 13 7.16 4.95 -10.15
CA ASN A 13 6.90 4.98 -11.59
C ASN A 13 5.98 3.87 -12.09
N ASP A 14 5.43 3.05 -11.20
CA ASP A 14 4.68 1.88 -11.66
C ASP A 14 3.19 2.13 -11.77
N GLY A 15 2.71 3.24 -11.25
CA GLY A 15 1.30 3.57 -11.40
C GLY A 15 0.81 4.50 -10.32
N ILE A 16 -0.51 4.58 -10.21
CA ILE A 16 -1.18 5.43 -9.23
C ILE A 16 -2.11 4.57 -8.41
N VAL A 17 -2.01 4.71 -7.09
CA VAL A 17 -2.93 4.11 -6.14
C VAL A 17 -3.78 5.21 -5.54
N THR A 18 -5.09 4.98 -5.46
CA THR A 18 -6.01 5.90 -4.81
C THR A 18 -6.28 5.37 -3.41
N ILE A 19 -5.98 6.17 -2.41
CA ILE A 19 -6.26 5.79 -1.02
C ILE A 19 -7.62 6.35 -0.67
N CYS A 20 -8.51 5.47 -0.18
CA CYS A 20 -9.90 5.79 0.08
C CYS A 20 -10.29 5.40 1.49
N GLU A 21 -11.26 6.12 2.03
CA GLU A 21 -11.87 5.72 3.30
C GLU A 21 -12.78 4.53 3.08
N ILE A 22 -13.08 3.83 4.16
CA ILE A 22 -14.04 2.73 4.14
C ILE A 22 -15.38 3.32 4.57
N ASP A 23 -16.42 3.11 3.75
CA ASP A 23 -17.73 3.64 4.07
C ASP A 23 -18.45 2.76 5.10
N ASP A 24 -19.67 3.17 5.48
CA ASP A 24 -20.42 2.48 6.53
C ASP A 24 -20.78 1.05 6.14
N ASP A 25 -20.82 0.75 4.85
CA ASP A 25 -21.13 -0.59 4.36
C ASP A 25 -19.87 -1.44 4.17
N GLY A 26 -18.71 -0.89 4.49
CA GLY A 26 -17.46 -1.59 4.31
C GLY A 26 -16.91 -1.51 2.90
N ASN A 27 -17.48 -0.69 2.06
CA ASN A 27 -17.04 -0.51 0.67
C ASN A 27 -16.15 0.72 0.53
N VAL A 28 -15.71 0.97 -0.70
CA VAL A 28 -14.85 2.11 -0.98
C VAL A 28 -15.65 3.41 -0.80
N GLY A 29 -15.21 4.23 0.11
CA GLY A 29 -15.85 5.51 0.41
C GLY A 29 -15.13 6.68 -0.25
N THR A 30 -14.99 7.76 0.50
CA THR A 30 -14.41 9.00 0.00
C THR A 30 -12.93 8.82 -0.33
N ARG A 31 -12.53 9.34 -1.48
CA ARG A 31 -11.13 9.36 -1.88
C ARG A 31 -10.36 10.33 -0.99
N LYS A 32 -9.24 9.84 -0.43
CA LYS A 32 -8.37 10.63 0.41
C LYS A 32 -7.28 11.31 -0.42
N GLU A 33 -6.55 10.52 -1.19
CA GLU A 33 -5.46 11.04 -2.00
C GLU A 33 -5.06 10.01 -3.05
N LYS A 34 -4.59 10.48 -4.20
CA LYS A 34 -3.95 9.63 -5.20
C LYS A 34 -2.45 9.77 -5.03
N LEU A 35 -1.77 8.63 -4.94
CA LEU A 35 -0.32 8.58 -4.75
C LEU A 35 0.30 7.77 -5.87
N ARG A 36 1.44 8.19 -6.34
CA ARG A 36 2.23 7.35 -7.23
C ARG A 36 2.87 6.24 -6.42
N PHE A 37 3.05 5.09 -7.04
CA PHE A 37 3.65 3.97 -6.33
C PHE A 37 4.68 3.27 -7.19
N THR A 38 5.54 2.51 -6.53
CA THR A 38 6.38 1.51 -7.17
C THR A 38 6.03 0.15 -6.58
N GLU A 39 5.97 -0.86 -7.43
CA GLU A 39 5.63 -2.21 -6.99
C GLU A 39 6.91 -2.96 -6.68
N LYS A 40 6.90 -3.70 -5.57
CA LYS A 40 8.02 -4.55 -5.17
C LYS A 40 7.58 -5.99 -5.17
N THR A 41 8.54 -6.89 -5.39
CA THR A 41 8.27 -8.31 -5.33
C THR A 41 7.96 -8.70 -3.90
N VAL A 42 6.91 -9.49 -3.71
CA VAL A 42 6.59 -10.04 -2.40
C VAL A 42 7.66 -11.08 -2.07
N GLY A 43 8.52 -10.75 -1.12
CA GLY A 43 9.60 -11.63 -0.74
C GLY A 43 9.10 -12.86 0.01
N TYR A 44 9.95 -13.88 0.03
CA TYR A 44 9.61 -15.13 0.70
C TYR A 44 9.25 -14.92 2.17
N ASN A 45 10.06 -14.11 2.85
CA ASN A 45 9.83 -13.89 4.27
C ASN A 45 8.48 -13.22 4.54
N ARG A 46 8.13 -12.25 3.72
CA ARG A 46 6.85 -11.57 3.89
C ARG A 46 5.69 -12.49 3.60
N TYR A 47 5.81 -13.31 2.58
CA TYR A 47 4.80 -14.28 2.26
C TYR A 47 4.60 -15.24 3.44
N TYR A 48 5.70 -15.68 4.02
CA TYR A 48 5.66 -16.61 5.14
C TYR A 48 4.98 -15.99 6.37
N GLU A 49 5.32 -14.74 6.65
CA GLU A 49 4.67 -14.01 7.75
C GLU A 49 3.18 -13.87 7.52
N ALA A 50 2.78 -13.58 6.30
CA ALA A 50 1.37 -13.46 5.96
C ALA A 50 0.64 -14.78 6.16
N MET A 51 1.27 -15.89 5.79
CA MET A 51 0.68 -17.21 6.00
C MET A 51 0.48 -17.50 7.48
N THR A 52 1.46 -17.15 8.30
CA THR A 52 1.34 -17.32 9.74
C THR A 52 0.18 -16.51 10.29
N ALA A 53 -0.02 -15.31 9.78
CA ALA A 53 -1.14 -14.46 10.18
C ALA A 53 -2.45 -14.85 9.47
N LYS A 54 -2.42 -15.87 8.63
CA LYS A 54 -3.57 -16.31 7.84
C LYS A 54 -4.08 -15.22 6.91
N VAL A 55 -3.14 -14.43 6.39
CA VAL A 55 -3.44 -13.33 5.48
C VAL A 55 -2.60 -13.51 4.24
N GLN A 56 -3.22 -13.37 3.08
CA GLN A 56 -2.53 -13.43 1.82
C GLN A 56 -2.13 -12.02 1.38
N ILE A 57 -0.87 -11.84 1.04
CA ILE A 57 -0.38 -10.58 0.48
C ILE A 57 -0.28 -10.75 -1.03
N ASP A 58 -1.08 -9.99 -1.75
CA ASP A 58 -1.15 -10.08 -3.19
C ASP A 58 -0.24 -9.08 -3.88
N LYS A 59 0.04 -7.97 -3.22
CA LYS A 59 0.83 -6.90 -3.82
C LYS A 59 1.56 -6.15 -2.73
N LEU A 60 2.80 -5.80 -3.00
CA LEU A 60 3.62 -4.98 -2.13
C LEU A 60 4.00 -3.73 -2.90
N ILE A 61 3.63 -2.57 -2.39
CA ILE A 61 3.93 -1.31 -3.06
C ILE A 61 4.61 -0.35 -2.09
N ARG A 62 5.31 0.62 -2.66
CA ARG A 62 5.89 1.73 -1.91
C ARG A 62 5.31 3.04 -2.44
N VAL A 63 4.93 3.90 -1.51
CA VAL A 63 4.33 5.19 -1.81
C VAL A 63 5.05 6.28 -1.01
N PRO A 64 4.96 7.54 -1.43
CA PRO A 64 5.47 8.62 -0.59
C PRO A 64 4.80 8.58 0.77
N HIS A 65 5.58 8.85 1.81
CA HIS A 65 5.07 8.77 3.19
C HIS A 65 3.96 9.80 3.42
N ARG A 66 2.91 9.34 4.11
CA ARG A 66 1.83 10.22 4.59
C ARG A 66 1.53 9.85 6.03
N ASN A 67 1.52 10.83 6.93
CA ASN A 67 1.32 10.58 8.35
C ASN A 67 -0.03 9.97 8.66
N TRP A 68 -1.05 10.27 7.85
CA TRP A 68 -2.40 9.79 8.07
C TRP A 68 -2.63 8.38 7.54
N LEU A 69 -1.71 7.84 6.74
CA LEU A 69 -1.93 6.56 6.06
C LEU A 69 -1.78 5.40 7.04
N THR A 70 -2.84 4.65 7.20
CA THR A 70 -2.91 3.53 8.14
C THR A 70 -3.62 2.35 7.48
N THR A 71 -3.79 1.26 8.23
CA THR A 71 -4.51 0.09 7.75
C THR A 71 -6.02 0.30 7.70
N GLU A 72 -6.50 1.46 8.11
CA GLU A 72 -7.93 1.75 8.13
C GLU A 72 -8.44 2.29 6.79
N TYR A 73 -7.58 2.37 5.80
CA TYR A 73 -7.93 2.82 4.47
C TYR A 73 -7.93 1.66 3.48
N LEU A 74 -8.49 1.90 2.31
CA LEU A 74 -8.42 0.97 1.19
C LEU A 74 -7.54 1.56 0.10
N ALA A 75 -6.87 0.68 -0.63
CA ALA A 75 -6.03 1.06 -1.75
C ALA A 75 -6.69 0.57 -3.04
N VAL A 76 -6.91 1.49 -3.98
CA VAL A 76 -7.54 1.18 -5.25
C VAL A 76 -6.52 1.39 -6.35
N ILE A 77 -6.26 0.35 -7.13
CA ILE A 77 -5.36 0.41 -8.28
C ILE A 77 -6.16 -0.06 -9.49
N GLY A 78 -6.42 0.85 -10.43
CA GLY A 78 -7.30 0.54 -11.54
C GLY A 78 -8.70 0.24 -11.01
N SER A 79 -9.22 -0.94 -11.32
CA SER A 79 -10.52 -1.37 -10.82
C SER A 79 -10.40 -2.33 -9.63
N ASP A 80 -9.19 -2.61 -9.17
CA ASP A 80 -8.97 -3.54 -8.08
C ASP A 80 -8.93 -2.82 -6.75
N VAL A 81 -9.60 -3.40 -5.76
CA VAL A 81 -9.66 -2.85 -4.41
C VAL A 81 -8.86 -3.75 -3.49
N TYR A 82 -7.96 -3.15 -2.73
CA TYR A 82 -7.10 -3.87 -1.81
C TYR A 82 -7.31 -3.39 -0.39
N GLU A 83 -7.28 -4.33 0.54
CA GLU A 83 -7.16 -4.00 1.96
C GLU A 83 -5.68 -3.80 2.27
N ILE A 84 -5.39 -2.86 3.16
CA ILE A 84 -4.03 -2.58 3.59
C ILE A 84 -3.80 -3.33 4.89
N HIS A 85 -2.96 -4.36 4.83
CA HIS A 85 -2.70 -5.19 5.99
C HIS A 85 -1.53 -4.73 6.82
N GLN A 86 -0.59 -4.00 6.21
CA GLN A 86 0.57 -3.51 6.92
C GLN A 86 1.04 -2.21 6.31
N VAL A 87 1.39 -1.29 7.17
CA VAL A 87 1.97 0.01 6.79
C VAL A 87 3.31 0.10 7.49
N GLN A 88 4.39 0.21 6.72
CA GLN A 88 5.73 0.25 7.25
C GLN A 88 6.46 1.47 6.72
N THR A 89 6.90 2.34 7.61
CA THR A 89 7.68 3.51 7.22
C THR A 89 9.13 3.11 7.03
N LEU A 90 9.70 3.50 5.90
CA LEU A 90 11.09 3.22 5.56
C LEU A 90 11.91 4.47 5.80
N SER A 91 12.88 4.39 6.71
CA SER A 91 13.66 5.55 7.12
C SER A 91 14.89 5.79 6.25
N GLU A 92 15.22 4.84 5.38
CA GLU A 92 16.45 4.87 4.61
C GLU A 92 16.23 5.27 3.15
N THR A 93 15.09 5.87 2.86
CA THR A 93 14.75 6.28 1.49
C THR A 93 14.60 7.79 1.39
N LEU A 94 14.83 8.31 0.19
CA LEU A 94 14.54 9.69 -0.18
C LEU A 94 13.69 9.67 -1.45
N PRO A 95 12.51 10.26 -1.43
CA PRO A 95 11.83 10.84 -0.27
C PRO A 95 11.43 9.76 0.74
N LYS A 96 11.00 10.19 1.92
CA LYS A 96 10.53 9.27 2.94
C LYS A 96 9.38 8.43 2.36
N THR A 97 9.45 7.14 2.56
CA THR A 97 8.62 6.19 1.84
C THR A 97 7.87 5.29 2.82
N THR A 98 6.70 4.86 2.43
CA THR A 98 5.90 3.91 3.18
C THR A 98 5.65 2.67 2.32
N ALA A 99 5.92 1.50 2.88
CA ALA A 99 5.63 0.23 2.23
C ALA A 99 4.25 -0.26 2.68
N LEU A 100 3.43 -0.64 1.71
CA LEU A 100 2.09 -1.15 1.97
C LEU A 100 1.99 -2.59 1.52
N SER A 101 1.50 -3.44 2.41
CA SER A 101 1.20 -4.83 2.08
C SER A 101 -0.29 -4.94 1.82
N LEU A 102 -0.65 -5.37 0.61
CA LEU A 102 -2.00 -5.28 0.11
C LEU A 102 -2.59 -6.66 -0.14
N HIS A 103 -3.86 -6.81 0.20
CA HIS A 103 -4.63 -8.01 -0.08
C HIS A 103 -5.80 -7.65 -0.97
N LEU A 104 -5.90 -8.32 -2.11
CA LEU A 104 -6.99 -8.10 -3.05
C LEU A 104 -8.31 -8.59 -2.44
N THR A 105 -9.28 -7.72 -2.41
CA THR A 105 -10.58 -8.10 -1.85
C THR A 105 -11.63 -8.08 -2.95
N ARG A 106 -12.50 -9.08 -2.92
CA ARG A 106 -13.60 -9.18 -3.86
C ARG A 106 -14.93 -8.80 -3.22
N GLN A 107 -14.90 -8.51 -1.94
CA GLN A 107 -16.11 -8.17 -1.21
C GLN A 107 -16.39 -6.68 -1.23
N ARG A 108 -15.36 -5.87 -1.46
CA ARG A 108 -15.50 -4.42 -1.47
C ARG A 108 -15.61 -3.94 -2.90
N ARG A 109 -16.40 -2.91 -3.12
CA ARG A 109 -16.67 -2.42 -4.46
C ARG A 109 -16.42 -0.94 -4.55
N LEU A 110 -16.12 -0.50 -5.76
CA LEU A 110 -16.01 0.92 -6.04
C LEU A 110 -17.40 1.55 -5.98
N ASN A 111 -17.48 2.69 -5.31
CA ASN A 111 -18.73 3.42 -5.26
C ASN A 111 -19.01 3.95 -6.66
N ASN A 112 -20.18 3.58 -7.23
CA ASN A 112 -20.56 3.91 -8.61
C ASN A 112 -19.57 3.40 -9.65
N GLY A 113 -18.64 2.55 -9.25
CA GLY A 113 -17.68 1.95 -10.17
C GLY A 113 -16.69 2.92 -10.79
N LYS A 114 -16.47 4.09 -10.18
CA LYS A 114 -15.61 5.11 -10.77
C LYS A 114 -14.72 5.75 -9.74
N PHE A 115 -13.55 6.05 -10.20
CA PHE A 115 -12.59 6.90 -9.48
C PHE A 115 -11.87 7.81 -10.44
#